data_0a5ef49996477f89864f7610b4aa88a6
#
_entry.id   0a5ef49996477f89864f7610b4aa88a6
#
_cell.length_a   1.000
_cell.length_b   1.000
_cell.length_c   1.000
_cell.angle_alpha   90.00
_cell.angle_beta   90.00
_cell.angle_gamma   90.00
#
_symmetry.space_group_name_H-M   'P 1'
#
loop_
_entity.id
_entity.type
_entity.pdbx_description
1 polymer ?
#
loop_
_entity_poly.entity_id
_entity_poly.type
_entity_poly.pdbx_seq_one_letter_code
_entity_poly.pdbx_strand_id
1 'polypeptide(L)'
;MFHAPLISATPGLALAVIGSRQGPVVASAYPDVELVSDPLTAARHPQVDLVVIATPNDTHAPLADAALRAGKHVVVDKPFTVTLTEARALAGTAAEVARMLSVFQNRRWDSDFLGLRRELADGRIGEVVELRSEMSRYRPQVRDRWRERAGAGSGLWYDLGPHLIDQAIILFGPPKTVRADLRIQRRGGVAVDWFHAVLGCGPVSVILSSSMLATDAPARFVVRGTKGSLTKRGGDPQEAQLVHGLRPGAPGWGRDPDPLVFVGGDGRGPTEAAAPPGDYPAYYGAIRDVIRGAGVSPVTPAQGITVMAVIEAGMRSSVEGSVVRPSYAES
;
A
#
# COMPACT_ATOMS: atom_id res chain seq x y z
N MET A 1 14.56 -2.74 1.40
CA MET A 1 14.30 -2.51 2.83
C MET A 1 13.14 -3.38 3.32
N PHE A 2 11.96 -3.36 2.74
CA PHE A 2 10.81 -4.17 3.17
C PHE A 2 10.92 -5.65 2.80
N HIS A 3 11.04 -5.96 1.51
CA HIS A 3 10.82 -7.30 0.97
C HIS A 3 11.83 -8.34 1.47
N ALA A 4 13.14 -8.06 1.35
CA ALA A 4 14.16 -9.04 1.71
C ALA A 4 14.07 -9.51 3.18
N PRO A 5 13.92 -8.63 4.21
CA PRO A 5 13.73 -9.07 5.58
C PRO A 5 12.46 -9.89 5.80
N LEU A 6 11.34 -9.54 5.11
CA LEU A 6 10.09 -10.26 5.23
C LEU A 6 10.17 -11.65 4.58
N ILE A 7 10.78 -11.75 3.39
CA ILE A 7 11.02 -13.02 2.69
C ILE A 7 11.89 -13.93 3.56
N SER A 8 13.02 -13.41 4.05
CA SER A 8 13.94 -14.18 4.90
C SER A 8 13.33 -14.64 6.22
N ALA A 9 12.33 -13.89 6.74
CA ALA A 9 11.62 -14.27 7.98
C ALA A 9 10.43 -15.23 7.73
N THR A 10 10.08 -15.49 6.46
CA THR A 10 8.92 -16.34 6.13
C THR A 10 9.37 -17.79 5.92
N PRO A 11 9.03 -18.74 6.79
CA PRO A 11 9.41 -20.14 6.63
C PRO A 11 8.96 -20.70 5.28
N GLY A 12 9.88 -21.37 4.57
CA GLY A 12 9.62 -21.97 3.26
C GLY A 12 9.76 -21.01 2.06
N LEU A 13 10.22 -19.80 2.29
CA LEU A 13 10.77 -18.90 1.27
C LEU A 13 12.28 -18.76 1.50
N ALA A 14 13.04 -18.59 0.42
CA ALA A 14 14.47 -18.31 0.44
C ALA A 14 14.76 -17.10 -0.46
N LEU A 15 15.58 -16.18 0.05
CA LEU A 15 16.09 -15.07 -0.75
C LEU A 15 17.31 -15.57 -1.53
N ALA A 16 17.12 -15.93 -2.81
CA ALA A 16 18.16 -16.53 -3.64
C ALA A 16 18.95 -15.49 -4.44
N VAL A 17 18.25 -14.48 -4.99
CA VAL A 17 18.84 -13.50 -5.91
C VAL A 17 18.37 -12.11 -5.56
N ILE A 18 19.26 -11.11 -5.60
CA ILE A 18 18.92 -9.69 -5.53
C ILE A 18 19.39 -8.97 -6.79
N GLY A 19 18.42 -8.40 -7.53
CA GLY A 19 18.72 -7.48 -8.63
C GLY A 19 18.99 -6.07 -8.11
N SER A 20 20.21 -5.56 -8.19
CA SER A 20 20.53 -4.22 -7.71
C SER A 20 21.80 -3.64 -8.35
N ARG A 21 21.76 -2.34 -8.65
CA ARG A 21 22.94 -1.56 -9.03
C ARG A 21 23.80 -1.12 -7.83
N GLN A 22 23.31 -1.32 -6.61
CA GLN A 22 24.01 -0.96 -5.34
C GLN A 22 24.75 -2.18 -4.78
N GLY A 23 25.56 -2.86 -5.63
CA GLY A 23 26.23 -4.10 -5.32
C GLY A 23 26.93 -4.15 -3.96
N PRO A 24 27.85 -3.22 -3.61
CA PRO A 24 28.58 -3.27 -2.34
C PRO A 24 27.69 -3.20 -1.10
N VAL A 25 26.63 -2.36 -1.12
CA VAL A 25 25.69 -2.22 0.00
C VAL A 25 24.89 -3.50 0.18
N VAL A 26 24.43 -4.10 -0.91
CA VAL A 26 23.63 -5.34 -0.89
C VAL A 26 24.50 -6.53 -0.46
N ALA A 27 25.72 -6.66 -0.98
CA ALA A 27 26.65 -7.72 -0.61
C ALA A 27 26.97 -7.73 0.90
N SER A 28 27.15 -6.54 1.47
CA SER A 28 27.39 -6.43 2.93
C SER A 28 26.18 -6.86 3.76
N ALA A 29 24.96 -6.57 3.29
CA ALA A 29 23.73 -6.90 4.03
C ALA A 29 23.27 -8.37 3.81
N TYR A 30 23.61 -8.95 2.66
CA TYR A 30 23.20 -10.30 2.22
C TYR A 30 24.38 -11.03 1.54
N PRO A 31 25.40 -11.44 2.29
CA PRO A 31 26.66 -12.00 1.75
C PRO A 31 26.47 -13.33 1.00
N ASP A 32 25.45 -14.11 1.36
CA ASP A 32 25.18 -15.43 0.79
C ASP A 32 24.18 -15.39 -0.38
N VAL A 33 23.75 -14.20 -0.82
CA VAL A 33 22.73 -14.03 -1.87
C VAL A 33 23.40 -13.65 -3.19
N GLU A 34 23.00 -14.29 -4.27
CA GLU A 34 23.51 -13.96 -5.62
C GLU A 34 23.07 -12.53 -6.01
N LEU A 35 24.03 -11.75 -6.50
CA LEU A 35 23.80 -10.38 -6.95
C LEU A 35 23.82 -10.29 -8.47
N VAL A 36 22.75 -9.73 -9.04
CA VAL A 36 22.60 -9.46 -10.45
C VAL A 36 22.42 -7.96 -10.66
N SER A 37 23.28 -7.33 -11.46
CA SER A 37 23.23 -5.88 -11.69
C SER A 37 22.14 -5.44 -12.66
N ASP A 38 21.81 -6.28 -13.66
CA ASP A 38 20.76 -6.01 -14.64
C ASP A 38 19.38 -6.47 -14.14
N PRO A 39 18.39 -5.55 -14.01
CA PRO A 39 17.06 -5.89 -13.51
C PRO A 39 16.31 -6.92 -14.37
N LEU A 40 16.53 -6.90 -15.70
CA LEU A 40 15.84 -7.81 -16.60
C LEU A 40 16.37 -9.24 -16.49
N THR A 41 17.70 -9.38 -16.35
CA THR A 41 18.35 -10.66 -16.06
C THR A 41 17.89 -11.22 -14.72
N ALA A 42 17.80 -10.37 -13.66
CA ALA A 42 17.27 -10.78 -12.37
C ALA A 42 15.81 -11.24 -12.45
N ALA A 43 14.97 -10.53 -13.21
CA ALA A 43 13.55 -10.86 -13.39
C ALA A 43 13.34 -12.22 -14.13
N ARG A 44 14.30 -12.68 -14.89
CA ARG A 44 14.24 -13.94 -15.65
C ARG A 44 15.14 -15.05 -15.08
N HIS A 45 15.69 -14.84 -13.89
CA HIS A 45 16.71 -15.73 -13.33
C HIS A 45 16.19 -17.17 -13.23
N PRO A 46 16.95 -18.19 -13.75
CA PRO A 46 16.44 -19.56 -13.85
C PRO A 46 16.15 -20.22 -12.49
N GLN A 47 16.93 -19.90 -11.46
CA GLN A 47 16.79 -20.48 -10.12
C GLN A 47 15.73 -19.80 -9.23
N VAL A 48 14.95 -18.84 -9.76
CA VAL A 48 13.95 -18.09 -9.00
C VAL A 48 12.57 -18.52 -9.42
N ASP A 49 11.70 -18.86 -8.45
CA ASP A 49 10.30 -19.19 -8.67
C ASP A 49 9.40 -17.96 -8.54
N LEU A 50 9.74 -17.05 -7.62
CA LEU A 50 9.00 -15.83 -7.28
C LEU A 50 9.90 -14.61 -7.47
N VAL A 51 9.48 -13.69 -8.31
CA VAL A 51 10.13 -12.38 -8.52
C VAL A 51 9.37 -11.30 -7.77
N VAL A 52 10.10 -10.46 -7.03
CA VAL A 52 9.54 -9.29 -6.35
C VAL A 52 10.07 -8.02 -7.01
N ILE A 53 9.18 -7.24 -7.60
CA ILE A 53 9.51 -5.97 -8.26
C ILE A 53 9.36 -4.84 -7.25
N ALA A 54 10.49 -4.24 -6.86
CA ALA A 54 10.57 -3.13 -5.89
C ALA A 54 11.46 -1.99 -6.44
N THR A 55 11.36 -1.76 -7.72
CA THR A 55 12.11 -0.78 -8.51
C THR A 55 11.34 0.55 -8.62
N PRO A 56 11.79 1.59 -9.33
CA PRO A 56 10.96 2.76 -9.61
C PRO A 56 9.68 2.39 -10.37
N ASN A 57 8.60 3.13 -10.10
CA ASN A 57 7.23 2.79 -10.53
C ASN A 57 7.09 2.58 -12.05
N ASP A 58 7.81 3.36 -12.86
CA ASP A 58 7.83 3.26 -14.33
C ASP A 58 8.43 1.95 -14.86
N THR A 59 9.15 1.23 -14.03
CA THR A 59 9.74 -0.07 -14.38
C THR A 59 8.92 -1.27 -13.89
N HIS A 60 7.85 -1.06 -13.12
CA HIS A 60 7.03 -2.13 -12.58
C HIS A 60 6.43 -3.00 -13.69
N ALA A 61 5.72 -2.38 -14.63
CA ALA A 61 5.02 -3.11 -15.69
C ALA A 61 5.99 -3.91 -16.60
N PRO A 62 7.06 -3.31 -17.18
CA PRO A 62 7.93 -4.06 -18.08
C PRO A 62 8.71 -5.18 -17.38
N LEU A 63 9.14 -5.00 -16.13
CA LEU A 63 9.86 -6.05 -15.41
C LEU A 63 8.92 -7.18 -14.95
N ALA A 64 7.70 -6.85 -14.52
CA ALA A 64 6.71 -7.83 -14.13
C ALA A 64 6.25 -8.69 -15.33
N ASP A 65 5.99 -8.07 -16.49
CA ASP A 65 5.65 -8.80 -17.73
C ASP A 65 6.79 -9.75 -18.15
N ALA A 66 8.04 -9.27 -18.10
CA ALA A 66 9.21 -10.09 -18.44
C ALA A 66 9.36 -11.30 -17.49
N ALA A 67 9.10 -11.13 -16.19
CA ALA A 67 9.15 -12.21 -15.20
C ALA A 67 8.02 -13.22 -15.42
N LEU A 68 6.78 -12.75 -15.64
CA LEU A 68 5.61 -13.58 -15.92
C LEU A 68 5.84 -14.45 -17.17
N ARG A 69 6.28 -13.84 -18.28
CA ARG A 69 6.60 -14.56 -19.54
C ARG A 69 7.77 -15.53 -19.40
N ALA A 70 8.67 -15.30 -18.45
CA ALA A 70 9.71 -16.26 -18.05
C ALA A 70 9.18 -17.39 -17.14
N GLY A 71 7.86 -17.47 -16.91
CA GLY A 71 7.21 -18.51 -16.12
C GLY A 71 7.34 -18.30 -14.61
N LYS A 72 7.67 -17.08 -14.14
CA LYS A 72 7.81 -16.77 -12.73
C LYS A 72 6.50 -16.31 -12.11
N HIS A 73 6.27 -16.60 -10.82
CA HIS A 73 5.29 -15.90 -10.01
C HIS A 73 5.80 -14.49 -9.71
N VAL A 74 4.90 -13.52 -9.57
CA VAL A 74 5.32 -12.11 -9.42
C VAL A 74 4.58 -11.42 -8.28
N VAL A 75 5.32 -10.70 -7.46
CA VAL A 75 4.83 -9.67 -6.54
C VAL A 75 5.34 -8.32 -7.05
N VAL A 76 4.44 -7.36 -7.21
CA VAL A 76 4.80 -5.97 -7.57
C VAL A 76 4.59 -5.08 -6.35
N ASP A 77 5.58 -4.22 -6.03
CA ASP A 77 5.39 -3.18 -5.01
C ASP A 77 4.29 -2.19 -5.45
N LYS A 78 3.73 -1.45 -4.52
CA LYS A 78 2.76 -0.40 -4.81
C LYS A 78 3.49 0.90 -5.31
N PRO A 79 2.86 1.69 -6.17
CA PRO A 79 1.62 1.40 -6.91
C PRO A 79 1.81 0.21 -7.84
N PHE A 80 0.74 -0.49 -8.15
CA PHE A 80 0.81 -1.67 -9.01
C PHE A 80 1.54 -1.37 -10.34
N THR A 81 1.11 -0.30 -11.00
CA THR A 81 1.67 0.22 -12.24
C THR A 81 1.59 1.75 -12.27
N VAL A 82 2.01 2.39 -13.33
CA VAL A 82 1.81 3.82 -13.54
C VAL A 82 0.42 4.12 -14.12
N THR A 83 -0.08 3.26 -15.00
CA THR A 83 -1.39 3.43 -15.64
C THR A 83 -2.31 2.25 -15.38
N LEU A 84 -3.62 2.50 -15.47
CA LEU A 84 -4.65 1.44 -15.39
C LEU A 84 -4.52 0.45 -16.55
N THR A 85 -4.15 0.94 -17.74
CA THR A 85 -3.92 0.10 -18.92
C THR A 85 -2.81 -0.92 -18.69
N GLU A 86 -1.68 -0.49 -18.11
CA GLU A 86 -0.60 -1.41 -17.73
C GLU A 86 -1.05 -2.45 -16.70
N ALA A 87 -1.85 -2.04 -15.70
CA ALA A 87 -2.36 -2.95 -14.69
C ALA A 87 -3.23 -4.06 -15.30
N ARG A 88 -4.11 -3.70 -16.23
CA ARG A 88 -4.96 -4.65 -16.97
C ARG A 88 -4.13 -5.59 -17.84
N ALA A 89 -3.16 -5.04 -18.59
CA ALA A 89 -2.27 -5.83 -19.42
C ALA A 89 -1.49 -6.88 -18.61
N LEU A 90 -0.92 -6.49 -17.47
CA LEU A 90 -0.21 -7.42 -16.57
C LEU A 90 -1.13 -8.52 -16.01
N ALA A 91 -2.37 -8.17 -15.64
CA ALA A 91 -3.34 -9.17 -15.19
C ALA A 91 -3.68 -10.16 -16.29
N GLY A 92 -3.82 -9.69 -17.54
CA GLY A 92 -3.99 -10.53 -18.72
C GLY A 92 -2.81 -11.47 -18.95
N THR A 93 -1.57 -10.94 -18.93
CA THR A 93 -0.35 -11.76 -19.06
C THR A 93 -0.30 -12.84 -17.96
N ALA A 94 -0.57 -12.48 -16.71
CA ALA A 94 -0.54 -13.44 -15.61
C ALA A 94 -1.54 -14.59 -15.78
N ALA A 95 -2.74 -14.27 -16.28
CA ALA A 95 -3.76 -15.28 -16.62
C ALA A 95 -3.35 -16.16 -17.80
N GLU A 96 -2.81 -15.56 -18.86
CA GLU A 96 -2.31 -16.26 -20.06
C GLU A 96 -1.25 -17.32 -19.72
N VAL A 97 -0.28 -16.94 -18.87
CA VAL A 97 0.82 -17.84 -18.50
C VAL A 97 0.54 -18.69 -17.25
N ALA A 98 -0.64 -18.58 -16.67
CA ALA A 98 -1.06 -19.28 -15.45
C ALA A 98 -0.08 -19.11 -14.28
N ARG A 99 0.36 -17.87 -14.03
CA ARG A 99 1.25 -17.51 -12.91
C ARG A 99 0.57 -16.56 -11.93
N MET A 100 0.89 -16.74 -10.65
CA MET A 100 0.41 -15.84 -9.60
C MET A 100 1.01 -14.46 -9.79
N LEU A 101 0.15 -13.45 -9.77
CA LEU A 101 0.49 -12.04 -9.71
C LEU A 101 -0.20 -11.41 -8.51
N SER A 102 0.55 -10.69 -7.67
CA SER A 102 0.03 -10.03 -6.48
C SER A 102 0.65 -8.65 -6.32
N VAL A 103 -0.08 -7.72 -5.68
CA VAL A 103 0.40 -6.38 -5.37
C VAL A 103 0.74 -6.28 -3.89
N PHE A 104 1.87 -5.66 -3.54
CA PHE A 104 2.30 -5.54 -2.16
C PHE A 104 1.56 -4.41 -1.42
N GLN A 105 0.28 -4.61 -1.16
CA GLN A 105 -0.53 -3.71 -0.33
C GLN A 105 -0.34 -4.07 1.16
N ASN A 106 0.91 -3.94 1.64
CA ASN A 106 1.33 -4.34 2.98
C ASN A 106 0.53 -3.68 4.11
N ARG A 107 0.00 -2.48 3.91
CA ARG A 107 -0.74 -1.75 4.94
C ARG A 107 -2.12 -2.34 5.28
N ARG A 108 -2.51 -3.42 4.61
CA ARG A 108 -3.62 -4.29 5.07
C ARG A 108 -3.31 -4.97 6.40
N TRP A 109 -2.03 -5.12 6.72
CA TRP A 109 -1.49 -5.73 7.94
C TRP A 109 -0.84 -4.71 8.88
N ASP A 110 -1.15 -3.42 8.71
CA ASP A 110 -0.81 -2.39 9.70
C ASP A 110 -1.64 -2.61 10.97
N SER A 111 -1.03 -2.47 12.13
CA SER A 111 -1.68 -2.58 13.45
C SER A 111 -2.91 -1.68 13.59
N ASP A 112 -2.76 -0.44 13.13
CA ASP A 112 -3.81 0.58 13.13
C ASP A 112 -5.02 0.16 12.28
N PHE A 113 -4.78 -0.42 11.11
CA PHE A 113 -5.84 -0.88 10.22
C PHE A 113 -6.49 -2.19 10.69
N LEU A 114 -5.70 -3.14 11.20
CA LEU A 114 -6.23 -4.36 11.81
C LEU A 114 -7.11 -4.03 13.01
N GLY A 115 -6.68 -3.08 13.85
CA GLY A 115 -7.46 -2.59 14.97
C GLY A 115 -8.75 -1.92 14.52
N LEU A 116 -8.69 -1.04 13.52
CA LEU A 116 -9.85 -0.40 12.95
C LEU A 116 -10.87 -1.43 12.43
N ARG A 117 -10.42 -2.42 11.66
CA ARG A 117 -11.29 -3.48 11.13
C ARG A 117 -12.00 -4.26 12.24
N ARG A 118 -11.29 -4.59 13.31
CA ARG A 118 -11.88 -5.29 14.48
C ARG A 118 -12.96 -4.45 15.13
N GLU A 119 -12.68 -3.18 15.44
CA GLU A 119 -13.66 -2.30 16.11
C GLU A 119 -14.90 -2.03 15.23
N LEU A 120 -14.74 -1.98 13.90
CA LEU A 120 -15.87 -1.86 12.98
C LEU A 120 -16.71 -3.14 12.96
N ALA A 121 -16.09 -4.32 12.99
CA ALA A 121 -16.78 -5.60 13.02
C ALA A 121 -17.58 -5.81 14.32
N ASP A 122 -17.12 -5.26 15.44
CA ASP A 122 -17.80 -5.30 16.74
C ASP A 122 -19.10 -4.46 16.76
N GLY A 123 -19.35 -3.61 15.75
CA GLY A 123 -20.58 -2.87 15.56
C GLY A 123 -20.85 -1.76 16.60
N ARG A 124 -19.86 -1.42 17.44
CA ARG A 124 -20.00 -0.39 18.51
C ARG A 124 -20.28 1.01 17.95
N ILE A 125 -19.77 1.30 16.75
CA ILE A 125 -19.96 2.60 16.08
C ILE A 125 -21.35 2.72 15.45
N GLY A 126 -22.05 1.60 15.24
CA GLY A 126 -23.27 1.53 14.46
C GLY A 126 -22.96 1.55 12.95
N GLU A 127 -23.89 2.10 12.16
CA GLU A 127 -23.65 2.29 10.72
C GLU A 127 -22.64 3.40 10.51
N VAL A 128 -21.56 3.10 9.78
CA VAL A 128 -20.52 4.10 9.44
C VAL A 128 -21.07 5.08 8.42
N VAL A 129 -20.91 6.36 8.68
CA VAL A 129 -21.32 7.46 7.77
C VAL A 129 -20.12 8.22 7.21
N GLU A 130 -19.00 8.26 7.93
CA GLU A 130 -17.79 8.93 7.50
C GLU A 130 -16.54 8.18 7.98
N LEU A 131 -15.56 8.02 7.07
CA LEU A 131 -14.17 7.69 7.39
C LEU A 131 -13.27 8.83 6.94
N ARG A 132 -12.39 9.29 7.83
CA ARG A 132 -11.20 10.09 7.47
C ARG A 132 -9.96 9.25 7.69
N SER A 133 -9.10 9.20 6.69
CA SER A 133 -7.82 8.49 6.74
C SER A 133 -6.71 9.41 6.25
N GLU A 134 -5.72 9.64 7.09
CA GLU A 134 -4.65 10.58 6.80
C GLU A 134 -3.26 9.98 7.08
N MET A 135 -2.32 10.24 6.17
CA MET A 135 -0.91 9.91 6.30
C MET A 135 -0.07 11.12 5.95
N SER A 136 0.04 12.05 6.88
CA SER A 136 0.79 13.30 6.72
C SER A 136 2.11 13.30 7.48
N ARG A 137 3.03 14.16 7.08
CA ARG A 137 4.34 14.33 7.72
C ARG A 137 4.89 15.73 7.45
N TYR A 138 5.86 16.16 8.24
CA TYR A 138 6.54 17.42 8.02
C TYR A 138 7.90 17.22 7.34
N ARG A 139 7.98 17.54 6.04
CA ARG A 139 9.19 17.50 5.21
C ARG A 139 9.20 18.69 4.25
N PRO A 140 9.52 19.89 4.74
CA PRO A 140 9.41 21.12 3.94
C PRO A 140 10.45 21.18 2.79
N GLN A 141 11.60 20.50 2.94
CA GLN A 141 12.62 20.45 1.88
C GLN A 141 12.29 19.35 0.88
N VAL A 142 12.33 19.68 -0.41
CA VAL A 142 12.27 18.73 -1.51
C VAL A 142 13.60 17.96 -1.56
N ARG A 143 13.52 16.63 -1.68
CA ARG A 143 14.70 15.75 -1.75
C ARG A 143 14.98 15.35 -3.19
N ASP A 144 16.26 15.18 -3.53
CA ASP A 144 16.63 14.62 -4.82
C ASP A 144 16.46 13.09 -4.83
N ARG A 145 15.23 12.67 -5.06
CA ARG A 145 14.86 11.27 -5.22
C ARG A 145 13.79 11.15 -6.31
N TRP A 146 13.72 10.01 -6.98
CA TRP A 146 12.84 9.80 -8.13
C TRP A 146 11.36 10.10 -7.84
N ARG A 147 10.87 9.80 -6.63
CA ARG A 147 9.47 10.11 -6.21
C ARG A 147 9.14 11.59 -6.12
N GLU A 148 10.15 12.45 -6.01
CA GLU A 148 9.98 13.90 -5.90
C GLU A 148 10.41 14.63 -7.19
N ARG A 149 10.86 13.89 -8.22
CA ARG A 149 11.11 14.41 -9.57
C ARG A 149 9.82 14.46 -10.37
N ALA A 150 9.79 15.31 -11.41
CA ALA A 150 8.68 15.29 -12.37
C ALA A 150 8.66 13.97 -13.13
N GLY A 151 7.47 13.42 -13.36
CA GLY A 151 7.32 12.18 -14.11
C GLY A 151 6.06 11.41 -13.76
N ALA A 152 5.67 10.52 -14.64
CA ALA A 152 4.53 9.64 -14.43
C ALA A 152 4.80 8.68 -13.24
N GLY A 153 3.82 8.48 -12.39
CA GLY A 153 3.94 7.66 -11.20
C GLY A 153 4.71 8.28 -10.04
N SER A 154 5.11 9.56 -10.13
CA SER A 154 5.77 10.30 -9.04
C SER A 154 4.78 11.03 -8.14
N GLY A 155 5.29 11.58 -7.03
CA GLY A 155 4.53 12.38 -6.08
C GLY A 155 3.75 11.60 -5.05
N LEU A 156 3.18 12.35 -4.12
CA LEU A 156 2.52 11.82 -2.93
C LEU A 156 1.25 11.03 -3.25
N TRP A 157 0.54 11.39 -4.32
CA TRP A 157 -0.65 10.68 -4.76
C TRP A 157 -0.34 9.24 -5.16
N TYR A 158 0.75 8.99 -5.88
CA TYR A 158 1.22 7.64 -6.21
C TYR A 158 1.96 6.95 -5.05
N ASP A 159 2.55 7.71 -4.10
CA ASP A 159 3.27 7.13 -2.97
C ASP A 159 2.32 6.66 -1.86
N LEU A 160 1.36 7.48 -1.44
CA LEU A 160 0.46 7.20 -0.31
C LEU A 160 -1.00 6.94 -0.72
N GLY A 161 -1.46 7.50 -1.83
CA GLY A 161 -2.81 7.29 -2.35
C GLY A 161 -3.19 5.81 -2.47
N PRO A 162 -2.36 4.92 -3.08
CA PRO A 162 -2.68 3.51 -3.21
C PRO A 162 -2.99 2.82 -1.87
N HIS A 163 -2.27 3.15 -0.80
CA HIS A 163 -2.52 2.59 0.52
C HIS A 163 -3.85 3.02 1.12
N LEU A 164 -4.12 4.34 1.08
CA LEU A 164 -5.36 4.89 1.63
C LEU A 164 -6.59 4.42 0.86
N ILE A 165 -6.47 4.35 -0.47
CA ILE A 165 -7.53 3.84 -1.36
C ILE A 165 -7.78 2.35 -1.12
N ASP A 166 -6.73 1.54 -1.05
CA ASP A 166 -6.85 0.10 -0.80
C ASP A 166 -7.56 -0.20 0.51
N GLN A 167 -7.17 0.49 1.59
CA GLN A 167 -7.82 0.37 2.89
C GLN A 167 -9.30 0.78 2.85
N ALA A 168 -9.63 1.86 2.14
CA ALA A 168 -11.01 2.29 1.96
C ALA A 168 -11.85 1.25 1.18
N ILE A 169 -11.28 0.66 0.12
CA ILE A 169 -11.94 -0.39 -0.68
C ILE A 169 -12.18 -1.65 0.15
N ILE A 170 -11.24 -2.04 1.01
CA ILE A 170 -11.40 -3.19 1.91
C ILE A 170 -12.56 -2.98 2.88
N LEU A 171 -12.75 -1.76 3.37
CA LEU A 171 -13.80 -1.45 4.35
C LEU A 171 -15.19 -1.27 3.72
N PHE A 172 -15.27 -0.63 2.57
CA PHE A 172 -16.55 -0.14 2.02
C PHE A 172 -16.82 -0.55 0.57
N GLY A 173 -15.92 -1.34 -0.03
CA GLY A 173 -15.98 -1.68 -1.45
C GLY A 173 -15.51 -0.56 -2.38
N PRO A 174 -15.52 -0.81 -3.69
CA PRO A 174 -15.07 0.16 -4.69
C PRO A 174 -15.94 1.43 -4.68
N PRO A 175 -15.34 2.64 -4.64
CA PRO A 175 -16.10 3.89 -4.64
C PRO A 175 -16.80 4.13 -5.98
N LYS A 176 -18.03 4.65 -5.93
CA LYS A 176 -18.78 5.02 -7.13
C LYS A 176 -18.32 6.35 -7.74
N THR A 177 -17.75 7.22 -6.91
CA THR A 177 -17.31 8.55 -7.32
C THR A 177 -16.03 8.94 -6.58
N VAL A 178 -15.22 9.78 -7.24
CA VAL A 178 -14.00 10.39 -6.70
C VAL A 178 -14.04 11.88 -6.97
N ARG A 179 -13.82 12.70 -5.95
CA ARG A 179 -13.44 14.11 -6.06
C ARG A 179 -12.08 14.28 -5.40
N ALA A 180 -11.09 14.78 -6.12
CA ALA A 180 -9.75 14.97 -5.62
C ALA A 180 -9.20 16.35 -5.96
N ASP A 181 -8.33 16.85 -5.07
CA ASP A 181 -7.50 18.03 -5.28
C ASP A 181 -6.05 17.60 -5.01
N LEU A 182 -5.19 17.69 -6.01
CA LEU A 182 -3.79 17.28 -5.98
C LEU A 182 -2.93 18.52 -6.23
N ARG A 183 -2.02 18.85 -5.30
CA ARG A 183 -1.25 20.10 -5.37
C ARG A 183 0.24 19.89 -5.12
N ILE A 184 1.01 20.84 -5.61
CA ILE A 184 2.41 21.05 -5.28
C ILE A 184 2.47 22.29 -4.40
N GLN A 185 2.76 22.13 -3.12
CA GLN A 185 2.73 23.21 -2.13
C GLN A 185 4.13 23.62 -1.66
N ARG A 186 5.11 22.71 -1.73
CA ARG A 186 6.47 23.00 -1.30
C ARG A 186 7.20 23.86 -2.33
N ARG A 187 7.96 24.83 -1.87
CA ARG A 187 8.81 25.67 -2.73
C ARG A 187 9.84 24.80 -3.46
N GLY A 188 9.91 24.92 -4.79
CA GLY A 188 10.78 24.12 -5.66
C GLY A 188 10.30 22.69 -5.89
N GLY A 189 9.12 22.32 -5.41
CA GLY A 189 8.48 21.05 -5.75
C GLY A 189 8.07 20.98 -7.22
N VAL A 190 8.14 19.78 -7.80
CA VAL A 190 7.72 19.49 -9.18
C VAL A 190 6.82 18.25 -9.26
N ALA A 191 6.58 17.60 -8.14
CA ALA A 191 5.69 16.44 -8.00
C ALA A 191 4.65 16.74 -6.90
N VAL A 192 3.45 16.16 -7.02
CA VAL A 192 2.36 16.32 -6.04
C VAL A 192 2.87 15.99 -4.64
N ASP A 193 2.68 16.90 -3.69
CA ASP A 193 3.13 16.77 -2.30
C ASP A 193 2.05 17.08 -1.26
N TRP A 194 0.83 17.29 -1.76
CA TRP A 194 -0.39 17.42 -0.99
C TRP A 194 -1.58 16.87 -1.79
N PHE A 195 -2.47 16.15 -1.13
CA PHE A 195 -3.76 15.79 -1.69
C PHE A 195 -4.87 15.74 -0.66
N HIS A 196 -6.08 16.00 -1.14
CA HIS A 196 -7.34 15.76 -0.46
C HIS A 196 -8.31 15.11 -1.46
N ALA A 197 -8.84 13.95 -1.10
CA ALA A 197 -9.77 13.22 -1.96
C ALA A 197 -10.99 12.75 -1.15
N VAL A 198 -12.17 12.86 -1.77
CA VAL A 198 -13.43 12.33 -1.24
C VAL A 198 -13.91 11.22 -2.15
N LEU A 199 -14.08 10.02 -1.57
CA LEU A 199 -14.59 8.85 -2.24
C LEU A 199 -16.04 8.61 -1.81
N GLY A 200 -16.95 8.48 -2.75
CA GLY A 200 -18.35 8.12 -2.51
C GLY A 200 -18.53 6.61 -2.48
N CYS A 201 -18.59 6.01 -1.31
CA CYS A 201 -18.76 4.57 -1.10
C CYS A 201 -20.20 4.25 -0.65
N GLY A 202 -21.17 4.41 -1.54
CA GLY A 202 -22.59 4.29 -1.18
C GLY A 202 -23.02 5.39 -0.20
N PRO A 203 -23.52 5.05 1.01
CA PRO A 203 -23.89 6.04 2.02
C PRO A 203 -22.69 6.60 2.79
N VAL A 204 -21.50 6.00 2.63
CA VAL A 204 -20.29 6.38 3.37
C VAL A 204 -19.48 7.39 2.60
N SER A 205 -19.13 8.51 3.24
CA SER A 205 -18.16 9.47 2.75
C SER A 205 -16.77 9.09 3.27
N VAL A 206 -15.84 8.78 2.36
CA VAL A 206 -14.46 8.48 2.71
C VAL A 206 -13.56 9.64 2.30
N ILE A 207 -12.86 10.23 3.28
CA ILE A 207 -11.98 11.37 3.08
C ILE A 207 -10.54 10.90 3.26
N LEU A 208 -9.73 11.04 2.21
CA LEU A 208 -8.33 10.66 2.18
C LEU A 208 -7.47 11.91 2.06
N SER A 209 -6.48 12.07 2.94
CA SER A 209 -5.60 13.24 2.93
C SER A 209 -4.15 12.86 3.13
N SER A 210 -3.27 13.65 2.56
CA SER A 210 -1.84 13.60 2.87
C SER A 210 -1.17 14.94 2.58
N SER A 211 -0.27 15.35 3.46
CA SER A 211 0.53 16.57 3.33
C SER A 211 1.98 16.31 3.71
N MET A 212 2.90 16.97 2.99
CA MET A 212 4.31 17.02 3.37
C MET A 212 4.64 18.21 4.29
N LEU A 213 3.64 19.02 4.66
CA LEU A 213 3.80 20.22 5.50
C LEU A 213 2.97 20.16 6.79
N ALA A 214 2.51 18.98 7.21
CA ALA A 214 1.77 18.81 8.46
C ALA A 214 2.71 18.65 9.65
N THR A 215 2.63 19.57 10.62
CA THR A 215 3.40 19.55 11.89
C THR A 215 2.55 19.11 13.07
N ASP A 216 1.24 19.07 12.89
CA ASP A 216 0.22 18.87 13.93
C ASP A 216 -0.08 17.40 14.25
N ALA A 217 0.62 16.45 13.60
CA ALA A 217 0.40 15.00 13.76
C ALA A 217 -1.09 14.61 13.74
N PRO A 218 -1.77 14.74 12.58
CA PRO A 218 -3.18 14.46 12.47
C PRO A 218 -3.51 13.00 12.83
N ALA A 219 -4.76 12.75 13.21
CA ALA A 219 -5.21 11.39 13.47
C ALA A 219 -5.10 10.53 12.22
N ARG A 220 -4.56 9.30 12.38
CA ARG A 220 -4.43 8.31 11.31
C ARG A 220 -5.80 7.91 10.76
N PHE A 221 -6.76 7.67 11.68
CA PHE A 221 -8.15 7.39 11.35
C PHE A 221 -9.10 8.16 12.26
N VAL A 222 -10.17 8.69 11.67
CA VAL A 222 -11.37 9.14 12.38
C VAL A 222 -12.57 8.52 11.69
N VAL A 223 -13.36 7.74 12.43
CA VAL A 223 -14.59 7.12 11.92
C VAL A 223 -15.77 7.66 12.69
N ARG A 224 -16.82 8.03 11.98
CA ARG A 224 -18.09 8.46 12.55
C ARG A 224 -19.19 7.51 12.11
N GLY A 225 -20.02 7.12 13.04
CA GLY A 225 -21.18 6.28 12.81
C GLY A 225 -22.39 6.73 13.62
N THR A 226 -23.49 6.01 13.46
CA THR A 226 -24.77 6.36 14.07
C THR A 226 -24.82 6.22 15.60
N LYS A 227 -23.84 5.49 16.20
CA LYS A 227 -23.79 5.25 17.66
C LYS A 227 -22.56 5.87 18.35
N GLY A 228 -21.61 6.40 17.57
CA GLY A 228 -20.40 6.98 18.14
C GLY A 228 -19.31 7.24 17.11
N SER A 229 -18.13 7.55 17.61
CA SER A 229 -16.94 7.79 16.80
C SER A 229 -15.75 7.00 17.32
N LEU A 230 -14.84 6.66 16.41
CA LEU A 230 -13.56 6.00 16.70
C LEU A 230 -12.42 6.86 16.17
N THR A 231 -11.38 7.03 16.97
CA THR A 231 -10.18 7.76 16.59
C THR A 231 -8.95 6.89 16.83
N LYS A 232 -8.05 6.81 15.85
CA LYS A 232 -6.70 6.25 15.98
C LYS A 232 -5.71 7.34 15.63
N ARG A 233 -4.74 7.61 16.51
CA ARG A 233 -3.74 8.68 16.28
C ARG A 233 -2.47 8.13 15.65
N GLY A 234 -1.69 7.35 16.35
CA GLY A 234 -0.46 6.77 15.81
C GLY A 234 -0.70 5.78 14.67
N GLY A 235 0.32 5.55 13.87
CA GLY A 235 0.33 4.56 12.80
C GLY A 235 1.15 3.32 13.18
N ASP A 236 1.11 2.32 12.31
CA ASP A 236 1.84 1.07 12.45
C ASP A 236 3.37 1.28 12.59
N PRO A 237 4.04 0.60 13.53
CA PRO A 237 5.47 0.78 13.77
C PRO A 237 6.38 -0.08 12.88
N GLN A 238 5.88 -1.07 12.13
CA GLN A 238 6.70 -2.08 11.45
C GLN A 238 7.70 -1.46 10.45
N GLU A 239 7.31 -0.41 9.72
CA GLU A 239 8.22 0.29 8.81
C GLU A 239 9.41 0.90 9.59
N ALA A 240 9.13 1.61 10.68
CA ALA A 240 10.16 2.19 11.53
C ALA A 240 11.04 1.11 12.19
N GLN A 241 10.43 0.02 12.63
CA GLN A 241 11.15 -1.13 13.20
C GLN A 241 12.12 -1.75 12.19
N LEU A 242 11.71 -1.95 10.94
CA LEU A 242 12.62 -2.42 9.87
C LEU A 242 13.78 -1.44 9.62
N VAL A 243 13.51 -0.14 9.61
CA VAL A 243 14.55 0.90 9.44
C VAL A 243 15.57 0.84 10.57
N HIS A 244 15.12 0.58 11.80
CA HIS A 244 15.99 0.46 12.98
C HIS A 244 16.59 -0.95 13.16
N GLY A 245 16.38 -1.86 12.19
CA GLY A 245 17.01 -3.17 12.16
C GLY A 245 16.29 -4.25 12.98
N LEU A 246 15.11 -3.98 13.54
CA LEU A 246 14.30 -5.02 14.18
C LEU A 246 13.79 -5.98 13.10
N ARG A 247 13.92 -7.28 13.36
CA ARG A 247 13.51 -8.32 12.42
C ARG A 247 12.07 -8.76 12.67
N PRO A 248 11.31 -9.13 11.61
CA PRO A 248 9.99 -9.74 11.77
C PRO A 248 10.05 -10.99 12.67
N GLY A 249 9.08 -11.10 13.57
CA GLY A 249 9.02 -12.16 14.58
C GLY A 249 9.85 -11.93 15.84
N ALA A 250 10.68 -10.88 15.91
CA ALA A 250 11.39 -10.52 17.14
C ALA A 250 10.40 -10.00 18.20
N PRO A 251 10.75 -10.10 19.50
CA PRO A 251 9.95 -9.53 20.57
C PRO A 251 9.67 -8.05 20.34
N GLY A 252 8.39 -7.65 20.42
CA GLY A 252 7.94 -6.27 20.16
C GLY A 252 7.67 -5.93 18.68
N TRP A 253 7.89 -6.86 17.75
CA TRP A 253 7.55 -6.66 16.34
C TRP A 253 6.06 -6.31 16.16
N GLY A 254 5.77 -5.27 15.38
CA GLY A 254 4.42 -4.80 15.06
C GLY A 254 3.63 -4.23 16.24
N ARG A 255 4.18 -4.20 17.47
CA ARG A 255 3.46 -3.73 18.65
C ARG A 255 3.27 -2.23 18.60
N ASP A 256 2.03 -1.81 18.48
CA ASP A 256 1.60 -0.41 18.44
C ASP A 256 1.18 0.03 19.85
N PRO A 257 1.81 1.08 20.41
CA PRO A 257 1.48 1.57 21.74
C PRO A 257 0.21 2.44 21.78
N ASP A 258 -0.22 3.00 20.64
CA ASP A 258 -1.34 3.94 20.59
C ASP A 258 -2.67 3.21 20.48
N PRO A 259 -3.62 3.40 21.43
CA PRO A 259 -4.92 2.76 21.37
C PRO A 259 -5.84 3.36 20.30
N LEU A 260 -6.87 2.61 19.98
CA LEU A 260 -8.08 3.13 19.33
C LEU A 260 -9.00 3.69 20.42
N VAL A 261 -9.48 4.90 20.25
CA VAL A 261 -10.33 5.60 21.22
C VAL A 261 -11.75 5.68 20.67
N PHE A 262 -12.69 5.05 21.34
CA PHE A 262 -14.11 5.10 21.04
C PHE A 262 -14.83 6.09 21.96
N VAL A 263 -15.70 6.93 21.38
CA VAL A 263 -16.60 7.84 22.08
C VAL A 263 -18.03 7.54 21.66
N GLY A 264 -18.84 7.02 22.60
CA GLY A 264 -20.25 6.71 22.36
C GLY A 264 -21.13 7.95 22.39
N GLY A 265 -22.26 7.90 21.65
CA GLY A 265 -23.28 8.94 21.67
C GLY A 265 -24.16 8.93 22.94
N ASP A 266 -23.89 8.02 23.86
CA ASP A 266 -24.65 7.82 25.14
C ASP A 266 -24.17 8.71 26.30
N GLY A 267 -23.19 9.59 26.03
CA GLY A 267 -22.62 10.50 27.04
C GLY A 267 -21.63 9.85 28.01
N ARG A 268 -21.32 8.56 27.86
CA ARG A 268 -20.26 7.92 28.61
C ARG A 268 -18.90 8.43 28.11
N GLY A 269 -17.92 8.48 28.99
CA GLY A 269 -16.57 8.91 28.64
C GLY A 269 -15.92 8.02 27.58
N PRO A 270 -14.78 8.44 27.01
CA PRO A 270 -14.05 7.66 26.03
C PRO A 270 -13.58 6.31 26.59
N THR A 271 -13.57 5.29 25.75
CA THR A 271 -13.00 3.98 26.05
C THR A 271 -11.88 3.65 25.05
N GLU A 272 -10.85 2.96 25.53
CA GLU A 272 -9.70 2.61 24.74
C GLU A 272 -9.69 1.11 24.41
N ALA A 273 -9.21 0.79 23.21
CA ALA A 273 -8.95 -0.57 22.76
C ALA A 273 -7.53 -0.66 22.21
N ALA A 274 -6.75 -1.62 22.68
CA ALA A 274 -5.40 -1.84 22.17
C ALA A 274 -5.46 -2.28 20.69
N ALA A 275 -4.59 -1.72 19.85
CA ALA A 275 -4.40 -2.23 18.50
C ALA A 275 -3.75 -3.64 18.55
N PRO A 276 -4.14 -4.58 17.69
CA PRO A 276 -3.39 -5.83 17.54
C PRO A 276 -2.02 -5.51 16.94
N PRO A 277 -1.01 -6.35 17.15
CA PRO A 277 0.27 -6.18 16.47
C PRO A 277 0.11 -6.20 14.94
N GLY A 278 0.87 -5.37 14.24
CA GLY A 278 0.99 -5.43 12.79
C GLY A 278 1.71 -6.71 12.35
N ASP A 279 1.36 -7.22 11.16
CA ASP A 279 1.83 -8.54 10.70
C ASP A 279 2.16 -8.55 9.19
N TYR A 280 3.17 -7.79 8.76
CA TYR A 280 3.66 -7.83 7.38
C TYR A 280 4.09 -9.23 6.90
N PRO A 281 4.68 -10.11 7.75
CA PRO A 281 5.01 -11.46 7.35
C PRO A 281 3.83 -12.28 6.84
N ALA A 282 2.61 -12.02 7.32
CA ALA A 282 1.41 -12.74 6.87
C ALA A 282 1.18 -12.61 5.35
N TYR A 283 1.58 -11.48 4.74
CA TYR A 283 1.51 -11.33 3.29
C TYR A 283 2.35 -12.40 2.56
N TYR A 284 3.63 -12.54 2.95
CA TYR A 284 4.52 -13.52 2.31
C TYR A 284 4.18 -14.96 2.66
N GLY A 285 3.64 -15.20 3.86
CA GLY A 285 3.07 -16.49 4.22
C GLY A 285 1.96 -16.90 3.25
N ALA A 286 1.02 -16.00 2.98
CA ALA A 286 -0.06 -16.25 2.02
C ALA A 286 0.46 -16.41 0.57
N ILE A 287 1.44 -15.61 0.12
CA ILE A 287 2.07 -15.78 -1.19
C ILE A 287 2.69 -17.17 -1.35
N ARG A 288 3.47 -17.62 -0.36
CA ARG A 288 4.05 -18.98 -0.33
C ARG A 288 2.97 -20.05 -0.47
N ASP A 289 1.89 -19.92 0.28
CA ASP A 289 0.82 -20.94 0.29
C ASP A 289 0.10 -21.00 -1.06
N VAL A 290 -0.16 -19.86 -1.70
CA VAL A 290 -0.73 -19.81 -3.07
C VAL A 290 0.20 -20.47 -4.09
N ILE A 291 1.51 -20.19 -4.04
CA ILE A 291 2.48 -20.82 -4.96
C ILE A 291 2.52 -22.34 -4.77
N ARG A 292 2.28 -22.83 -3.56
CA ARG A 292 2.20 -24.26 -3.21
C ARG A 292 0.84 -24.89 -3.51
N GLY A 293 -0.08 -24.13 -4.13
CA GLY A 293 -1.43 -24.61 -4.47
C GLY A 293 -2.41 -24.60 -3.28
N ALA A 294 -2.11 -23.90 -2.20
CA ALA A 294 -2.95 -23.76 -1.02
C ALA A 294 -3.34 -22.29 -0.79
N GLY A 295 -4.59 -22.04 -0.41
CA GLY A 295 -5.07 -20.70 -0.06
C GLY A 295 -5.42 -19.82 -1.27
N VAL A 296 -5.58 -18.52 -1.00
CA VAL A 296 -5.92 -17.48 -1.98
C VAL A 296 -4.91 -16.34 -1.93
N SER A 297 -4.72 -15.67 -3.08
CA SER A 297 -3.80 -14.52 -3.13
C SER A 297 -4.22 -13.45 -2.13
N PRO A 298 -3.30 -12.94 -1.31
CA PRO A 298 -3.60 -11.92 -0.28
C PRO A 298 -4.04 -10.59 -0.91
N VAL A 299 -3.54 -10.29 -2.11
CA VAL A 299 -3.92 -9.14 -2.92
C VAL A 299 -3.95 -9.57 -4.38
N THR A 300 -5.14 -9.65 -4.97
CA THR A 300 -5.30 -10.08 -6.36
C THR A 300 -4.98 -8.96 -7.35
N PRO A 301 -4.64 -9.29 -8.62
CA PRO A 301 -4.50 -8.28 -9.68
C PRO A 301 -5.77 -7.43 -9.85
N ALA A 302 -6.96 -8.02 -9.73
CA ALA A 302 -8.23 -7.30 -9.81
C ALA A 302 -8.36 -6.21 -8.73
N GLN A 303 -7.90 -6.48 -7.51
CA GLN A 303 -7.86 -5.48 -6.45
C GLN A 303 -6.84 -4.37 -6.76
N GLY A 304 -5.68 -4.71 -7.31
CA GLY A 304 -4.70 -3.74 -7.79
C GLY A 304 -5.26 -2.84 -8.90
N ILE A 305 -5.96 -3.43 -9.87
CA ILE A 305 -6.66 -2.70 -10.95
C ILE A 305 -7.70 -1.74 -10.37
N THR A 306 -8.48 -2.17 -9.37
CA THR A 306 -9.47 -1.32 -8.71
C THR A 306 -8.82 -0.09 -8.06
N VAL A 307 -7.68 -0.26 -7.39
CA VAL A 307 -6.92 0.85 -6.82
C VAL A 307 -6.42 1.80 -7.91
N MET A 308 -5.88 1.27 -9.01
CA MET A 308 -5.38 2.08 -10.12
C MET A 308 -6.51 2.87 -10.82
N ALA A 309 -7.70 2.29 -10.95
CA ALA A 309 -8.88 3.00 -11.48
C ALA A 309 -9.24 4.22 -10.62
N VAL A 310 -9.13 4.12 -9.30
CA VAL A 310 -9.36 5.24 -8.38
C VAL A 310 -8.22 6.28 -8.47
N ILE A 311 -6.98 5.84 -8.60
CA ILE A 311 -5.81 6.73 -8.80
C ILE A 311 -6.00 7.59 -10.06
N GLU A 312 -6.34 6.98 -11.20
CA GLU A 312 -6.58 7.73 -12.44
C GLU A 312 -7.81 8.67 -12.34
N ALA A 313 -8.90 8.17 -11.74
CA ALA A 313 -10.09 9.01 -11.51
C ALA A 313 -9.78 10.23 -10.65
N GLY A 314 -8.94 10.08 -9.61
CA GLY A 314 -8.50 11.20 -8.77
C GLY A 314 -7.64 12.22 -9.54
N MET A 315 -6.75 11.76 -10.40
CA MET A 315 -5.95 12.64 -11.26
C MET A 315 -6.85 13.44 -12.23
N ARG A 316 -7.78 12.76 -12.88
CA ARG A 316 -8.76 13.42 -13.75
C ARG A 316 -9.62 14.42 -12.99
N SER A 317 -10.14 14.03 -11.83
CA SER A 317 -10.95 14.88 -10.97
C SER A 317 -10.22 16.18 -10.59
N SER A 318 -8.92 16.07 -10.25
CA SER A 318 -8.10 17.23 -9.89
C SER A 318 -7.89 18.18 -11.08
N VAL A 319 -7.71 17.68 -12.29
CA VAL A 319 -7.52 18.46 -13.51
C VAL A 319 -8.84 19.10 -13.95
N GLU A 320 -9.93 18.35 -13.94
CA GLU A 320 -11.26 18.78 -14.42
C GLU A 320 -12.00 19.64 -13.38
N GLY A 321 -11.57 19.62 -12.10
CA GLY A 321 -12.29 20.29 -11.01
C GLY A 321 -13.67 19.69 -10.73
N SER A 322 -13.91 18.44 -11.15
CA SER A 322 -15.21 17.78 -11.16
C SER A 322 -15.21 16.44 -10.41
N VAL A 323 -16.41 15.91 -10.13
CA VAL A 323 -16.58 14.55 -9.63
C VAL A 323 -16.44 13.56 -10.79
N VAL A 324 -15.58 12.56 -10.63
CA VAL A 324 -15.29 11.55 -11.65
C VAL A 324 -15.75 10.16 -11.18
N ARG A 325 -16.23 9.31 -12.08
CA ARG A 325 -16.48 7.89 -11.84
C ARG A 325 -15.25 7.09 -12.24
N PRO A 326 -14.70 6.22 -11.37
CA PRO A 326 -13.62 5.32 -11.75
C PRO A 326 -14.05 4.31 -12.81
N SER A 327 -13.17 3.96 -13.72
CA SER A 327 -13.42 2.96 -14.77
C SER A 327 -13.03 1.56 -14.29
N TYR A 328 -13.95 0.80 -13.71
CA TYR A 328 -13.71 -0.57 -13.23
C TYR A 328 -13.87 -1.61 -14.34
N ALA A 329 -14.82 -1.43 -15.25
CA ALA A 329 -15.01 -2.33 -16.38
C ALA A 329 -13.93 -2.13 -17.45
N GLU A 330 -13.63 -3.18 -18.21
CA GLU A 330 -12.96 -3.01 -19.50
C GLU A 330 -13.93 -2.29 -20.43
N SER A 331 -13.47 -1.17 -20.97
CA SER A 331 -14.19 -0.41 -21.99
C SER A 331 -14.07 -1.12 -23.33
#